data_c6e892e3c32da3fb0197f7cfd8914951
#
_entry.id   c6e892e3c32da3fb0197f7cfd8914951
#
_cell.length_a   1.000
_cell.length_b   1.000
_cell.length_c   1.000
_cell.angle_alpha   90.00
_cell.angle_beta   90.00
_cell.angle_gamma   90.00
#
_symmetry.space_group_name_H-M   'P 1'
#
loop_
_entity.id
_entity.type
_entity.pdbx_description
1 polymer ?
#
loop_
_entity_poly.entity_id
_entity_poly.type
_entity_poly.pdbx_seq_one_letter_code
_entity_poly.pdbx_strand_id
1 'polypeptide(L)'
;MRFTKCLFGIVLTGYLTVAVGAMAAEQRFDLVYAWDKNLNAILDYKEVLEGVVDEKTARHLKVVGRGDEYGVIYDMNGTLRQAAREIIRQANSLLGAGLSEANAVIDDGAYSRLYNICYGYGPNLNILKEKYHRLYSYLGKELGDNLAIERASERNYALIYRMRASQDKAADLMARHKKLLRPKKIQVTLTAANNNPVVYGESSLLDDNEDVADNTPRQAAPAQEVNHLKPANDPPEQKIVEPPPPVATASIFERRKKSRVLRDPDAASSVVRSGLAKEIDQLVGDLYRQGQLGRDERCAWMVYDVENDQPLVNINGNQLFQAASMIKPFVALAFFHQVEAGKLQYNQKARQMVERMIQRSSNEATNWVMRQVGGPNVCARILRGNYGRIFKKTQIVEYIPVGGKTYRNKVIPSDYVRFLSALWDMKLPYSKELRRVMALPGSDRIYQGTTIPKGTLVYNKTGSTARLCGDMGILAPPPKSGAPAYAMVGVIERGSNASDYSSWIRRRGNIIRQVSSLVYKEIRNKR
;
A
#
# COMPACT_ATOMS: atom_id res chain seq x y z
N MET A 1 -31.92 59.30 -49.76
CA MET A 1 -32.08 58.61 -51.07
C MET A 1 -30.81 57.79 -51.34
N ARG A 2 -31.00 56.49 -51.41
CA ARG A 2 -30.24 55.45 -52.14
C ARG A 2 -28.73 55.39 -52.07
N PHE A 3 -28.27 54.31 -51.40
CA PHE A 3 -27.41 53.20 -51.88
C PHE A 3 -25.95 53.50 -52.24
N THR A 4 -25.01 52.96 -51.50
CA THR A 4 -24.12 51.94 -52.05
C THR A 4 -23.61 51.06 -50.97
N LYS A 5 -24.09 49.80 -50.91
CA LYS A 5 -23.48 48.63 -50.22
C LYS A 5 -22.39 48.07 -51.13
N CYS A 6 -21.53 47.29 -50.47
CA CYS A 6 -20.63 46.31 -51.07
C CYS A 6 -19.25 46.82 -51.45
N LEU A 7 -18.29 46.50 -50.61
CA LEU A 7 -17.05 45.71 -50.92
C LEU A 7 -16.14 45.59 -49.70
N PHE A 8 -16.53 44.80 -48.73
CA PHE A 8 -15.62 44.31 -47.71
C PHE A 8 -16.08 42.90 -47.29
N GLY A 9 -15.91 41.96 -48.18
CA GLY A 9 -16.44 40.61 -47.94
C GLY A 9 -15.78 39.50 -48.75
N ILE A 10 -14.51 39.61 -49.15
CA ILE A 10 -13.83 38.50 -49.88
C ILE A 10 -12.34 38.32 -49.50
N VAL A 11 -11.87 38.84 -48.39
CA VAL A 11 -10.47 38.56 -47.97
C VAL A 11 -10.38 37.82 -46.64
N LEU A 12 -11.51 37.51 -46.00
CA LEU A 12 -11.47 36.78 -44.69
C LEU A 12 -11.82 35.28 -44.78
N THR A 13 -12.09 34.77 -45.97
CA THR A 13 -12.40 33.34 -46.19
C THR A 13 -11.20 32.51 -46.67
N GLY A 14 -10.09 33.15 -47.01
CA GLY A 14 -8.87 32.43 -47.48
C GLY A 14 -7.88 32.06 -46.40
N TYR A 15 -7.98 32.61 -45.19
CA TYR A 15 -7.05 32.28 -44.05
C TYR A 15 -7.64 31.33 -43.00
N LEU A 16 -8.94 31.00 -43.11
CA LEU A 16 -9.59 30.08 -42.16
C LEU A 16 -9.64 28.62 -42.65
N THR A 17 -9.21 28.36 -43.88
CA THR A 17 -9.24 27.00 -44.45
C THR A 17 -7.88 26.30 -44.49
N VAL A 18 -6.79 26.93 -44.03
CA VAL A 18 -5.46 26.28 -43.92
C VAL A 18 -5.11 25.90 -42.48
N ALA A 19 -5.87 26.35 -41.48
CA ALA A 19 -5.64 26.00 -40.06
C ALA A 19 -6.51 24.83 -39.55
N VAL A 20 -7.30 24.17 -40.41
CA VAL A 20 -8.14 23.01 -40.04
C VAL A 20 -7.50 21.67 -40.46
N GLY A 21 -6.26 21.69 -40.92
CA GLY A 21 -5.55 20.51 -41.42
C GLY A 21 -4.57 19.84 -40.45
N ALA A 22 -4.32 20.40 -39.27
CA ALA A 22 -3.69 19.67 -38.18
C ALA A 22 -4.82 19.10 -37.32
N MET A 23 -5.35 17.93 -37.67
CA MET A 23 -6.10 17.11 -36.73
C MET A 23 -5.21 16.92 -35.49
N ALA A 24 -5.49 17.68 -34.43
CA ALA A 24 -4.93 17.34 -33.13
C ALA A 24 -5.29 15.89 -32.91
N ALA A 25 -4.30 15.00 -32.78
CA ALA A 25 -4.51 13.60 -32.49
C ALA A 25 -5.44 13.56 -31.27
N GLU A 26 -6.60 12.90 -31.40
CA GLU A 26 -7.61 12.88 -30.36
C GLU A 26 -6.96 12.28 -29.11
N GLN A 27 -6.80 13.09 -28.07
CA GLN A 27 -6.13 12.68 -26.84
C GLN A 27 -6.82 11.43 -26.27
N ARG A 28 -6.05 10.36 -26.03
CA ARG A 28 -6.53 9.11 -25.47
C ARG A 28 -6.27 9.07 -23.97
N PHE A 29 -7.14 8.39 -23.25
CA PHE A 29 -7.13 8.32 -21.79
C PHE A 29 -7.29 6.89 -21.32
N ASP A 30 -6.55 6.56 -20.26
CA ASP A 30 -6.71 5.37 -19.45
C ASP A 30 -7.18 5.75 -18.05
N LEU A 31 -7.54 4.77 -17.22
CA LEU A 31 -7.83 5.01 -15.82
C LEU A 31 -6.70 4.46 -14.95
N VAL A 32 -6.23 5.26 -14.01
CA VAL A 32 -5.28 4.83 -12.99
C VAL A 32 -5.98 4.71 -11.64
N TYR A 33 -5.70 3.63 -10.91
CA TYR A 33 -6.29 3.35 -9.60
C TYR A 33 -5.30 3.63 -8.46
N ALA A 34 -4.03 3.31 -8.64
CA ALA A 34 -3.01 3.56 -7.63
C ALA A 34 -1.61 3.63 -8.27
N TRP A 35 -0.69 4.35 -7.60
CA TRP A 35 0.75 4.34 -7.85
C TRP A 35 1.49 4.07 -6.54
N ASP A 36 2.51 3.20 -6.57
CA ASP A 36 3.41 2.94 -5.44
C ASP A 36 4.79 2.51 -5.92
N LYS A 37 5.83 2.69 -5.08
CA LYS A 37 7.19 2.20 -5.36
C LYS A 37 7.32 0.70 -5.12
N ASN A 38 6.46 0.12 -4.30
CA ASN A 38 6.43 -1.31 -4.01
C ASN A 38 5.59 -2.04 -5.07
N LEU A 39 6.26 -2.75 -5.96
CA LEU A 39 5.61 -3.53 -7.02
C LEU A 39 4.67 -4.61 -6.47
N ASN A 40 5.04 -5.29 -5.38
CA ASN A 40 4.20 -6.35 -4.81
C ASN A 40 2.89 -5.78 -4.27
N ALA A 41 2.95 -4.62 -3.59
CA ALA A 41 1.75 -3.92 -3.14
C ALA A 41 0.82 -3.55 -4.32
N ILE A 42 1.39 -3.15 -5.46
CA ILE A 42 0.64 -2.86 -6.69
C ILE A 42 0.04 -4.13 -7.31
N LEU A 43 0.75 -5.25 -7.28
CA LEU A 43 0.24 -6.54 -7.78
C LEU A 43 -0.93 -7.03 -6.93
N ASP A 44 -0.81 -6.98 -5.61
CA ASP A 44 -1.88 -7.36 -4.69
C ASP A 44 -3.08 -6.43 -4.81
N TYR A 45 -2.84 -5.12 -4.96
CA TYR A 45 -3.90 -4.15 -5.19
C TYR A 45 -4.66 -4.44 -6.50
N LYS A 46 -3.94 -4.81 -7.58
CA LYS A 46 -4.56 -5.23 -8.84
C LYS A 46 -5.47 -6.44 -8.65
N GLU A 47 -5.04 -7.43 -7.88
CA GLU A 47 -5.83 -8.63 -7.62
C GLU A 47 -7.10 -8.34 -6.81
N VAL A 48 -7.01 -7.42 -5.83
CA VAL A 48 -8.19 -6.89 -5.13
C VAL A 48 -9.14 -6.18 -6.09
N LEU A 49 -8.61 -5.34 -6.99
CA LEU A 49 -9.40 -4.65 -8.00
C LEU A 49 -10.13 -5.61 -8.94
N GLU A 50 -9.50 -6.71 -9.37
CA GLU A 50 -10.10 -7.74 -10.22
C GLU A 50 -11.36 -8.36 -9.57
N GLY A 51 -11.42 -8.41 -8.25
CA GLY A 51 -12.58 -8.86 -7.49
C GLY A 51 -13.68 -7.81 -7.27
N VAL A 52 -13.39 -6.53 -7.55
CA VAL A 52 -14.28 -5.39 -7.25
C VAL A 52 -14.88 -4.77 -8.50
N VAL A 53 -14.10 -4.68 -9.59
CA VAL A 53 -14.55 -4.15 -10.88
C VAL A 53 -15.26 -5.25 -11.70
N ASP A 54 -15.99 -4.85 -12.74
CA ASP A 54 -16.61 -5.82 -13.64
C ASP A 54 -15.57 -6.60 -14.46
N GLU A 55 -15.98 -7.77 -14.97
CA GLU A 55 -15.11 -8.70 -15.70
C GLU A 55 -14.43 -8.08 -16.91
N LYS A 56 -15.11 -7.16 -17.62
CA LYS A 56 -14.52 -6.45 -18.76
C LYS A 56 -13.37 -5.57 -18.32
N THR A 57 -13.56 -4.79 -17.27
CA THR A 57 -12.52 -3.94 -16.70
C THR A 57 -11.36 -4.78 -16.14
N ALA A 58 -11.66 -5.85 -15.38
CA ALA A 58 -10.67 -6.75 -14.80
C ALA A 58 -9.72 -7.34 -15.84
N ARG A 59 -10.23 -7.76 -16.99
CA ARG A 59 -9.41 -8.31 -18.10
C ARG A 59 -8.43 -7.31 -18.70
N HIS A 60 -8.66 -6.02 -18.54
CA HIS A 60 -7.83 -4.95 -19.11
C HIS A 60 -7.00 -4.21 -18.06
N LEU A 61 -7.02 -4.66 -16.79
CA LEU A 61 -6.13 -4.14 -15.76
C LEU A 61 -4.69 -4.54 -16.05
N LYS A 62 -3.81 -3.53 -16.08
CA LYS A 62 -2.37 -3.72 -16.31
C LYS A 62 -1.56 -3.08 -15.19
N VAL A 63 -0.39 -3.63 -14.93
CA VAL A 63 0.63 -2.99 -14.11
C VAL A 63 1.66 -2.36 -15.03
N VAL A 64 1.92 -1.09 -14.83
CA VAL A 64 2.82 -0.25 -15.62
C VAL A 64 3.85 0.43 -14.73
N GLY A 65 4.96 0.86 -15.31
CA GLY A 65 6.02 1.61 -14.62
C GLY A 65 6.08 3.06 -15.07
N ARG A 66 6.32 3.97 -14.13
CA ARG A 66 6.58 5.39 -14.37
C ARG A 66 7.73 5.86 -13.47
N GLY A 67 8.92 6.06 -14.07
CA GLY A 67 10.12 6.37 -13.27
C GLY A 67 10.48 5.23 -12.32
N ASP A 68 10.41 5.48 -11.01
CA ASP A 68 10.64 4.52 -9.93
C ASP A 68 9.34 4.03 -9.25
N GLU A 69 8.19 4.35 -9.82
CA GLU A 69 6.87 3.93 -9.34
C GLU A 69 6.21 2.92 -10.28
N TYR A 70 5.34 2.09 -9.72
CA TYR A 70 4.47 1.16 -10.42
C TYR A 70 3.01 1.57 -10.22
N GLY A 71 2.17 1.33 -11.22
CA GLY A 71 0.75 1.67 -11.14
C GLY A 71 -0.16 0.60 -11.69
N VAL A 72 -1.41 0.57 -11.19
CA VAL A 72 -2.48 -0.22 -11.79
C VAL A 72 -3.31 0.69 -12.66
N ILE A 73 -3.40 0.35 -13.95
CA ILE A 73 -4.24 1.07 -14.92
C ILE A 73 -5.28 0.13 -15.54
N TYR A 74 -6.41 0.72 -15.91
CA TYR A 74 -7.32 0.14 -16.90
C TYR A 74 -6.96 0.73 -18.26
N ASP A 75 -6.36 -0.09 -19.12
CA ASP A 75 -5.98 0.23 -20.49
C ASP A 75 -7.25 0.25 -21.34
N MET A 76 -7.93 1.39 -21.35
CA MET A 76 -9.17 1.58 -22.10
C MET A 76 -8.97 2.30 -23.44
N ASN A 77 -7.87 3.03 -23.56
CA ASN A 77 -7.53 3.83 -24.76
C ASN A 77 -8.73 4.63 -25.30
N GLY A 78 -9.44 5.29 -24.40
CA GLY A 78 -10.71 5.94 -24.67
C GLY A 78 -10.63 7.46 -24.72
N THR A 79 -11.74 8.10 -25.05
CA THR A 79 -11.88 9.56 -24.95
C THR A 79 -12.07 9.98 -23.49
N LEU A 80 -11.82 11.25 -23.15
CA LEU A 80 -12.07 11.79 -21.80
C LEU A 80 -13.52 11.54 -21.34
N ARG A 81 -14.50 11.65 -22.24
CA ARG A 81 -15.91 11.38 -21.95
C ARG A 81 -16.15 9.91 -21.57
N GLN A 82 -15.46 8.99 -22.24
CA GLN A 82 -15.52 7.56 -21.90
C GLN A 82 -14.86 7.30 -20.55
N ALA A 83 -13.69 7.88 -20.30
CA ALA A 83 -12.99 7.77 -19.01
C ALA A 83 -13.87 8.28 -17.86
N ALA A 84 -14.48 9.45 -17.99
CA ALA A 84 -15.40 10.00 -16.99
C ALA A 84 -16.61 9.09 -16.71
N ARG A 85 -17.21 8.49 -17.74
CA ARG A 85 -18.32 7.53 -17.56
C ARG A 85 -17.87 6.28 -16.80
N GLU A 86 -16.69 5.76 -17.09
CA GLU A 86 -16.15 4.58 -16.42
C GLU A 86 -15.82 4.87 -14.96
N ILE A 87 -15.24 6.03 -14.63
CA ILE A 87 -15.01 6.47 -13.25
C ILE A 87 -16.33 6.47 -12.47
N ILE A 88 -17.38 7.12 -13.02
CA ILE A 88 -18.69 7.19 -12.37
C ILE A 88 -19.30 5.78 -12.21
N ARG A 89 -19.20 4.94 -13.23
CA ARG A 89 -19.73 3.56 -13.20
C ARG A 89 -19.11 2.71 -12.10
N GLN A 90 -17.80 2.86 -11.87
CA GLN A 90 -17.04 2.04 -10.91
C GLN A 90 -17.03 2.63 -9.50
N ALA A 91 -17.32 3.94 -9.34
CA ALA A 91 -17.16 4.66 -8.09
C ALA A 91 -17.83 3.96 -6.88
N ASN A 92 -19.09 3.53 -7.03
CA ASN A 92 -19.81 2.88 -5.94
C ASN A 92 -19.20 1.53 -5.52
N SER A 93 -18.75 0.72 -6.48
CA SER A 93 -18.10 -0.57 -6.20
C SER A 93 -16.76 -0.37 -5.51
N LEU A 94 -15.93 0.55 -6.01
CA LEU A 94 -14.63 0.89 -5.43
C LEU A 94 -14.77 1.45 -4.02
N LEU A 95 -15.64 2.44 -3.82
CA LEU A 95 -15.89 3.04 -2.51
C LEU A 95 -16.52 2.03 -1.54
N GLY A 96 -17.43 1.17 -2.02
CA GLY A 96 -18.02 0.09 -1.23
C GLY A 96 -16.99 -0.91 -0.73
N ALA A 97 -15.96 -1.18 -1.52
CA ALA A 97 -14.81 -2.00 -1.15
C ALA A 97 -13.75 -1.25 -0.32
N GLY A 98 -13.93 0.06 -0.08
CA GLY A 98 -12.95 0.90 0.63
C GLY A 98 -11.73 1.24 -0.20
N LEU A 99 -11.84 1.17 -1.54
CA LEU A 99 -10.79 1.54 -2.47
C LEU A 99 -10.94 3.00 -2.95
N SER A 100 -9.87 3.54 -3.52
CA SER A 100 -9.90 4.87 -4.16
C SER A 100 -10.71 4.84 -5.45
N GLU A 101 -11.35 5.96 -5.80
CA GLU A 101 -11.86 6.17 -7.13
C GLU A 101 -10.71 6.18 -8.16
N ALA A 102 -10.99 5.71 -9.37
CA ALA A 102 -10.05 5.81 -10.47
C ALA A 102 -9.89 7.28 -10.93
N ASN A 103 -8.75 7.60 -11.52
CA ASN A 103 -8.49 8.90 -12.13
C ASN A 103 -8.19 8.72 -13.62
N ALA A 104 -8.67 9.64 -14.47
CA ALA A 104 -8.29 9.66 -15.86
C ALA A 104 -6.83 10.12 -16.00
N VAL A 105 -6.06 9.42 -16.81
CA VAL A 105 -4.68 9.75 -17.16
C VAL A 105 -4.53 9.74 -18.69
N ILE A 106 -3.76 10.68 -19.21
CA ILE A 106 -3.48 10.73 -20.66
C ILE A 106 -2.54 9.57 -21.00
N ASP A 107 -2.88 8.82 -22.05
CA ASP A 107 -1.98 7.83 -22.64
C ASP A 107 -1.01 8.56 -23.59
N ASP A 108 0.00 9.19 -23.01
CA ASP A 108 1.05 9.98 -23.69
C ASP A 108 2.42 9.29 -23.67
N GLY A 109 2.47 8.03 -23.24
CA GLY A 109 3.71 7.29 -23.09
C GLY A 109 4.49 7.62 -21.79
N ALA A 110 3.92 8.43 -20.87
CA ALA A 110 4.54 8.72 -19.56
C ALA A 110 4.66 7.48 -18.67
N TYR A 111 3.95 6.41 -19.00
CA TYR A 111 4.10 5.10 -18.36
C TYR A 111 4.33 4.01 -19.39
N SER A 112 5.09 2.99 -19.02
CA SER A 112 5.51 1.91 -19.91
C SER A 112 5.22 0.53 -19.33
N ARG A 113 5.12 -0.45 -20.23
CA ARG A 113 5.10 -1.86 -19.82
C ARG A 113 6.38 -2.19 -19.05
N LEU A 114 6.27 -3.09 -18.08
CA LEU A 114 7.41 -3.61 -17.36
C LEU A 114 8.03 -4.76 -18.13
N TYR A 115 9.34 -4.91 -18.00
CA TYR A 115 10.13 -5.93 -18.69
C TYR A 115 10.96 -6.74 -17.71
N ASN A 116 11.12 -8.02 -18.05
CA ASN A 116 12.07 -8.94 -17.45
C ASN A 116 13.15 -9.30 -18.48
N ILE A 117 14.25 -9.93 -18.03
CA ILE A 117 15.24 -10.50 -18.91
C ILE A 117 14.95 -11.99 -19.07
N CYS A 118 14.88 -12.49 -20.30
CA CYS A 118 14.65 -13.89 -20.62
C CYS A 118 15.94 -14.56 -21.12
N TYR A 119 16.24 -15.75 -20.59
CA TYR A 119 17.41 -16.57 -20.98
C TYR A 119 17.02 -17.85 -21.70
N GLY A 120 15.76 -18.23 -21.70
CA GLY A 120 15.25 -19.40 -22.37
C GLY A 120 13.76 -19.53 -22.30
N TYR A 121 13.20 -20.15 -23.32
CA TYR A 121 11.77 -20.40 -23.45
C TYR A 121 11.57 -21.79 -24.06
N GLY A 122 10.55 -22.52 -23.62
CA GLY A 122 10.25 -23.82 -24.21
C GLY A 122 9.32 -24.69 -23.33
N PRO A 123 8.90 -25.83 -23.88
CA PRO A 123 7.93 -26.72 -23.22
C PRO A 123 8.56 -27.64 -22.14
N ASN A 124 9.88 -27.83 -22.18
CA ASN A 124 10.55 -28.78 -21.29
C ASN A 124 11.08 -28.07 -20.02
N LEU A 125 10.36 -28.24 -18.92
CA LEU A 125 10.71 -27.66 -17.64
C LEU A 125 12.07 -28.15 -17.10
N ASN A 126 12.45 -29.42 -17.34
CA ASN A 126 13.70 -29.97 -16.82
C ASN A 126 14.92 -29.35 -17.51
N ILE A 127 14.84 -29.13 -18.82
CA ILE A 127 15.89 -28.41 -19.56
C ILE A 127 16.08 -27.00 -19.02
N LEU A 128 14.97 -26.31 -18.69
CA LEU A 128 15.05 -24.97 -18.14
C LEU A 128 15.57 -24.97 -16.70
N LYS A 129 15.29 -26.00 -15.89
CA LYS A 129 15.87 -26.17 -14.53
C LYS A 129 17.39 -26.36 -14.59
N GLU A 130 17.88 -27.20 -15.49
CA GLU A 130 19.33 -27.35 -15.69
C GLU A 130 19.98 -26.04 -16.13
N LYS A 131 19.32 -25.31 -17.03
CA LYS A 131 19.79 -24.00 -17.47
C LYS A 131 19.73 -22.96 -16.33
N TYR A 132 18.74 -23.03 -15.46
CA TYR A 132 18.63 -22.21 -14.25
C TYR A 132 19.85 -22.40 -13.34
N HIS A 133 20.20 -23.65 -12.99
CA HIS A 133 21.33 -23.92 -12.11
C HIS A 133 22.68 -23.46 -12.73
N ARG A 134 22.86 -23.64 -14.02
CA ARG A 134 24.05 -23.12 -14.74
C ARG A 134 24.10 -21.59 -14.72
N LEU A 135 22.98 -20.93 -14.96
CA LEU A 135 22.91 -19.46 -14.90
C LEU A 135 23.14 -18.95 -13.48
N TYR A 136 22.56 -19.58 -12.49
CA TYR A 136 22.76 -19.22 -11.08
C TYR A 136 24.25 -19.27 -10.71
N SER A 137 24.98 -20.31 -11.14
CA SER A 137 26.40 -20.40 -10.89
C SER A 137 27.24 -19.33 -11.63
N TYR A 138 26.78 -18.82 -12.78
CA TYR A 138 27.48 -17.79 -13.54
C TYR A 138 27.18 -16.38 -13.08
N LEU A 139 25.96 -16.11 -12.61
CA LEU A 139 25.54 -14.81 -12.12
C LEU A 139 25.93 -14.58 -10.67
N GLY A 140 26.21 -15.65 -9.91
CA GLY A 140 26.46 -15.60 -8.48
C GLY A 140 25.17 -15.43 -7.67
N LYS A 141 25.29 -15.52 -6.35
CA LYS A 141 24.13 -15.51 -5.44
C LYS A 141 23.31 -14.22 -5.56
N GLU A 142 23.97 -13.07 -5.54
CA GLU A 142 23.33 -11.75 -5.54
C GLU A 142 22.41 -11.53 -6.76
N LEU A 143 22.85 -11.93 -7.95
CA LEU A 143 22.04 -11.83 -9.17
C LEU A 143 21.18 -13.08 -9.41
N GLY A 144 21.67 -14.25 -8.99
CA GLY A 144 20.99 -15.54 -9.18
C GLY A 144 19.66 -15.62 -8.44
N ASP A 145 19.56 -14.97 -7.30
CA ASP A 145 18.36 -14.96 -6.47
C ASP A 145 17.13 -14.32 -7.16
N ASN A 146 17.33 -13.53 -8.21
CA ASN A 146 16.24 -13.00 -9.05
C ASN A 146 15.85 -13.92 -10.23
N LEU A 147 16.49 -15.07 -10.38
CA LEU A 147 16.14 -16.03 -11.41
C LEU A 147 14.88 -16.81 -11.02
N ALA A 148 13.99 -17.00 -11.99
CA ALA A 148 12.82 -17.83 -11.84
C ALA A 148 12.45 -18.50 -13.17
N ILE A 149 11.74 -19.63 -13.09
CA ILE A 149 11.05 -20.19 -14.24
C ILE A 149 9.56 -19.95 -14.04
N GLU A 150 8.97 -19.22 -14.96
CA GLU A 150 7.53 -18.93 -15.00
C GLU A 150 6.82 -19.82 -16.01
N ARG A 151 5.55 -20.13 -15.74
CA ARG A 151 4.67 -20.77 -16.72
C ARG A 151 4.14 -19.70 -17.67
N ALA A 152 4.75 -19.58 -18.85
CA ALA A 152 4.42 -18.56 -19.85
C ALA A 152 3.12 -18.87 -20.62
N SER A 153 2.74 -20.15 -20.73
CA SER A 153 1.46 -20.63 -21.28
C SER A 153 1.19 -22.05 -20.76
N GLU A 154 0.06 -22.66 -21.16
CA GLU A 154 -0.28 -24.04 -20.78
C GLU A 154 0.83 -25.06 -21.10
N ARG A 155 1.58 -24.84 -22.18
CA ARG A 155 2.60 -25.76 -22.69
C ARG A 155 4.01 -25.23 -22.68
N ASN A 156 4.25 -23.99 -22.21
CA ASN A 156 5.57 -23.38 -22.29
C ASN A 156 5.97 -22.70 -20.98
N TYR A 157 7.27 -22.72 -20.72
CA TYR A 157 7.93 -22.10 -19.59
C TYR A 157 8.97 -21.09 -20.07
N ALA A 158 9.23 -20.07 -19.27
CA ALA A 158 10.26 -19.06 -19.51
C ALA A 158 11.23 -19.01 -18.33
N LEU A 159 12.52 -19.11 -18.57
CA LEU A 159 13.56 -18.83 -17.58
C LEU A 159 13.91 -17.36 -17.66
N ILE A 160 13.58 -16.64 -16.60
CA ILE A 160 13.68 -15.18 -16.54
C ILE A 160 14.48 -14.70 -15.34
N TYR A 161 15.03 -13.50 -15.48
CA TYR A 161 15.45 -12.65 -14.36
C TYR A 161 14.31 -11.65 -14.08
N ARG A 162 13.71 -11.76 -12.92
CA ARG A 162 12.54 -10.97 -12.51
C ARG A 162 13.00 -9.61 -12.00
N MET A 163 13.04 -8.61 -12.86
CA MET A 163 13.35 -7.24 -12.47
C MET A 163 12.14 -6.31 -12.57
N ARG A 164 11.18 -6.63 -13.45
CA ARG A 164 9.95 -5.84 -13.65
C ARG A 164 10.23 -4.35 -13.69
N ALA A 165 11.13 -3.93 -14.56
CA ALA A 165 11.55 -2.55 -14.69
C ALA A 165 11.10 -1.94 -16.02
N SER A 166 11.24 -0.61 -16.18
CA SER A 166 11.05 0.08 -17.45
C SER A 166 11.95 -0.51 -18.53
N GLN A 167 11.59 -0.33 -19.80
CA GLN A 167 12.35 -0.88 -20.93
C GLN A 167 13.82 -0.46 -20.90
N ASP A 168 14.11 0.80 -20.60
CA ASP A 168 15.47 1.32 -20.57
C ASP A 168 16.32 0.65 -19.48
N LYS A 169 15.81 0.60 -18.23
CA LYS A 169 16.50 -0.09 -17.12
C LYS A 169 16.72 -1.58 -17.43
N ALA A 170 15.72 -2.22 -18.05
CA ALA A 170 15.82 -3.62 -18.43
C ALA A 170 16.82 -3.84 -19.58
N ALA A 171 16.89 -2.92 -20.54
CA ALA A 171 17.85 -2.95 -21.64
C ALA A 171 19.29 -2.76 -21.14
N ASP A 172 19.54 -1.83 -20.22
CA ASP A 172 20.85 -1.61 -19.60
C ASP A 172 21.34 -2.85 -18.86
N LEU A 173 20.51 -3.45 -18.03
CA LEU A 173 20.88 -4.68 -17.32
C LEU A 173 21.05 -5.84 -18.29
N MET A 174 20.18 -5.97 -19.31
CA MET A 174 20.33 -6.97 -20.35
C MET A 174 21.69 -6.85 -21.08
N ALA A 175 22.14 -5.63 -21.38
CA ALA A 175 23.45 -5.40 -22.01
C ALA A 175 24.59 -5.89 -21.12
N ARG A 176 24.53 -5.64 -19.80
CA ARG A 176 25.52 -6.17 -18.82
C ARG A 176 25.50 -7.69 -18.77
N HIS A 177 24.32 -8.32 -18.72
CA HIS A 177 24.18 -9.78 -18.73
C HIS A 177 24.63 -10.38 -20.07
N LYS A 178 24.37 -9.75 -21.22
CA LYS A 178 24.90 -10.17 -22.52
C LYS A 178 26.43 -10.19 -22.51
N LYS A 179 27.08 -9.15 -21.99
CA LYS A 179 28.55 -9.09 -21.90
C LYS A 179 29.10 -10.20 -20.99
N LEU A 180 28.48 -10.42 -19.82
CA LEU A 180 28.88 -11.44 -18.85
C LEU A 180 28.71 -12.87 -19.40
N LEU A 181 27.59 -13.13 -20.09
CA LEU A 181 27.19 -14.47 -20.55
C LEU A 181 27.64 -14.81 -21.99
N ARG A 182 28.21 -13.83 -22.71
CA ARG A 182 28.74 -14.05 -24.09
C ARG A 182 29.71 -15.23 -24.22
N PRO A 183 30.70 -15.42 -23.30
CA PRO A 183 31.61 -16.56 -23.38
C PRO A 183 30.92 -17.93 -23.23
N LYS A 184 29.73 -17.94 -22.62
CA LYS A 184 28.92 -19.15 -22.36
C LYS A 184 27.89 -19.42 -23.45
N LYS A 185 27.85 -18.61 -24.52
CA LYS A 185 26.89 -18.69 -25.64
C LYS A 185 25.42 -18.70 -25.22
N ILE A 186 25.10 -17.99 -24.12
CA ILE A 186 23.74 -17.88 -23.62
C ILE A 186 23.08 -16.66 -24.27
N GLN A 187 21.92 -16.89 -24.90
CA GLN A 187 21.10 -15.82 -25.45
C GLN A 187 20.36 -15.10 -24.30
N VAL A 188 20.30 -13.78 -24.42
CA VAL A 188 19.65 -12.88 -23.42
C VAL A 188 18.77 -11.92 -24.20
N THR A 189 17.46 -11.90 -23.88
CA THR A 189 16.47 -11.06 -24.55
C THR A 189 15.58 -10.37 -23.52
N LEU A 190 14.90 -9.29 -23.92
CA LEU A 190 13.83 -8.72 -23.11
C LEU A 190 12.53 -9.51 -23.33
N THR A 191 11.73 -9.61 -22.29
CA THR A 191 10.36 -10.12 -22.34
C THR A 191 9.45 -9.24 -21.51
N ALA A 192 8.18 -9.08 -21.91
CA ALA A 192 7.21 -8.37 -21.08
C ALA A 192 7.05 -9.09 -19.73
N ALA A 193 7.00 -8.32 -18.66
CA ALA A 193 6.74 -8.83 -17.31
C ALA A 193 5.25 -9.10 -17.16
N ASN A 194 4.85 -10.34 -17.41
CA ASN A 194 3.49 -10.81 -17.16
C ASN A 194 3.38 -11.39 -15.74
N ASN A 195 2.17 -11.45 -15.19
CA ASN A 195 1.90 -12.11 -13.90
C ASN A 195 1.83 -13.64 -14.02
N ASN A 196 2.83 -14.22 -14.67
CA ASN A 196 2.88 -15.67 -14.84
C ASN A 196 3.25 -16.37 -13.52
N PRO A 197 2.63 -17.52 -13.20
CA PRO A 197 2.98 -18.29 -12.01
C PRO A 197 4.43 -18.77 -12.06
N VAL A 198 5.17 -18.55 -10.98
CA VAL A 198 6.52 -19.13 -10.81
C VAL A 198 6.36 -20.62 -10.51
N VAL A 199 7.06 -21.45 -11.29
CA VAL A 199 7.04 -22.91 -11.14
C VAL A 199 8.37 -23.46 -10.61
N TYR A 200 9.43 -22.64 -10.63
CA TYR A 200 10.76 -22.98 -10.10
C TYR A 200 11.61 -21.73 -9.87
N GLY A 201 12.38 -21.69 -8.77
CA GLY A 201 13.19 -20.57 -8.33
C GLY A 201 12.70 -20.01 -6.99
N GLU A 202 13.53 -19.27 -6.28
CA GLU A 202 13.11 -18.68 -5.01
C GLU A 202 12.13 -17.52 -5.25
N SER A 203 10.94 -17.68 -4.73
CA SER A 203 9.89 -16.64 -4.76
C SER A 203 10.11 -15.53 -3.73
N SER A 204 11.19 -15.61 -2.95
CA SER A 204 11.38 -14.84 -1.71
C SER A 204 12.00 -13.45 -1.87
N LEU A 205 12.35 -13.01 -3.09
CA LEU A 205 13.17 -11.81 -3.28
C LEU A 205 12.41 -10.56 -3.75
N LEU A 206 11.11 -10.59 -3.76
CA LEU A 206 10.31 -9.42 -4.12
C LEU A 206 10.03 -8.45 -2.96
N ASP A 207 10.50 -8.77 -1.74
CA ASP A 207 10.26 -7.98 -0.53
C ASP A 207 11.35 -6.93 -0.22
N ASP A 208 12.41 -6.81 -1.05
CA ASP A 208 13.62 -6.04 -0.70
C ASP A 208 13.59 -4.55 -1.10
N ASN A 209 12.46 -4.01 -1.53
CA ASN A 209 12.29 -2.56 -1.68
C ASN A 209 11.52 -1.92 -0.49
N GLU A 210 11.69 -2.42 0.72
CA GLU A 210 11.40 -1.64 1.91
C GLU A 210 12.46 -0.54 2.03
N ASP A 211 12.01 0.72 2.03
CA ASP A 211 12.78 1.95 2.19
C ASP A 211 14.11 1.74 2.95
N VAL A 212 15.18 1.57 2.22
CA VAL A 212 16.52 1.88 2.72
C VAL A 212 16.53 3.41 2.81
N ALA A 213 16.16 3.94 3.97
CA ALA A 213 16.53 5.29 4.30
C ALA A 213 18.05 5.38 4.12
N ASP A 214 18.47 6.15 3.11
CA ASP A 214 19.87 6.42 2.80
C ASP A 214 20.59 6.92 4.07
N ASN A 215 21.29 6.01 4.74
CA ASN A 215 22.10 6.26 5.93
C ASN A 215 23.58 6.43 5.59
N THR A 216 23.89 6.97 4.41
CA THR A 216 25.24 7.45 4.14
C THR A 216 25.43 8.79 4.85
N PRO A 217 26.45 8.93 5.74
CA PRO A 217 26.76 10.23 6.33
C PRO A 217 27.37 11.14 5.25
N ARG A 218 26.57 12.02 4.68
CA ARG A 218 27.13 13.14 3.91
C ARG A 218 27.85 14.07 4.87
N GLN A 219 29.16 14.16 4.70
CA GLN A 219 29.99 15.21 5.29
C GLN A 219 29.38 16.56 4.96
N ALA A 220 29.21 17.39 5.98
CA ALA A 220 28.75 18.75 5.88
C ALA A 220 29.73 19.58 5.06
N ALA A 221 29.29 20.13 3.94
CA ALA A 221 29.93 21.24 3.27
C ALA A 221 29.44 22.56 3.89
N PRO A 222 30.28 23.61 3.99
CA PRO A 222 30.00 24.81 4.77
C PRO A 222 28.89 25.65 4.13
N ALA A 223 28.09 26.26 5.00
CA ALA A 223 27.00 27.17 4.67
C ALA A 223 27.52 28.39 3.85
N GLN A 224 26.92 28.60 2.68
CA GLN A 224 26.94 29.90 2.01
C GLN A 224 25.60 30.60 2.29
N GLU A 225 25.70 31.79 2.85
CA GLU A 225 24.62 32.76 3.00
C GLU A 225 24.01 33.07 1.62
N VAL A 226 22.71 32.97 1.50
CA VAL A 226 21.98 33.54 0.35
C VAL A 226 20.91 34.49 0.82
N ASN A 227 21.06 35.72 0.34
CA ASN A 227 20.26 36.90 0.57
C ASN A 227 18.74 36.72 0.35
N HIS A 228 17.99 37.44 1.18
CA HIS A 228 16.57 37.71 1.09
C HIS A 228 16.12 38.22 -0.28
N LEU A 229 15.22 37.54 -0.95
CA LEU A 229 14.33 38.07 -1.98
C LEU A 229 12.88 37.97 -1.52
N LYS A 230 12.16 39.10 -1.62
CA LYS A 230 10.75 39.28 -1.28
C LYS A 230 9.85 38.38 -2.13
N PRO A 231 8.70 37.92 -1.61
CA PRO A 231 7.75 37.13 -2.38
C PRO A 231 6.97 37.98 -3.39
N ALA A 232 6.85 37.47 -4.61
CA ALA A 232 5.97 38.00 -5.65
C ALA A 232 4.54 37.50 -5.49
N ASN A 233 3.60 38.35 -5.86
CA ASN A 233 2.17 38.30 -5.70
C ASN A 233 1.49 36.99 -6.16
N ASP A 234 0.53 36.52 -5.35
CA ASP A 234 -0.40 35.45 -5.66
C ASP A 234 -1.38 35.85 -6.79
N PRO A 235 -1.73 34.92 -7.71
CA PRO A 235 -2.82 35.12 -8.65
C PRO A 235 -4.20 34.96 -7.99
N PRO A 236 -5.27 35.57 -8.53
CA PRO A 236 -6.57 35.69 -7.87
C PRO A 236 -7.31 34.36 -7.72
N GLU A 237 -7.94 34.21 -6.56
CA GLU A 237 -8.82 33.09 -6.20
C GLU A 237 -9.96 32.88 -7.23
N GLN A 238 -9.98 31.72 -7.86
CA GLN A 238 -11.18 31.23 -8.56
C GLN A 238 -12.12 30.59 -7.53
N LYS A 239 -13.33 31.13 -7.41
CA LYS A 239 -14.42 30.55 -6.63
C LYS A 239 -14.77 29.16 -7.17
N ILE A 240 -14.51 28.13 -6.39
CA ILE A 240 -14.94 26.76 -6.66
C ILE A 240 -16.38 26.60 -6.18
N VAL A 241 -17.27 26.22 -7.11
CA VAL A 241 -18.66 25.85 -6.84
C VAL A 241 -18.67 24.55 -6.03
N GLU A 242 -19.32 24.55 -4.87
CA GLU A 242 -19.51 23.35 -4.04
C GLU A 242 -20.26 22.26 -4.82
N PRO A 243 -19.82 20.99 -4.77
CA PRO A 243 -20.62 19.89 -5.29
C PRO A 243 -21.85 19.66 -4.40
N PRO A 244 -22.99 19.27 -4.98
CA PRO A 244 -24.23 19.02 -4.23
C PRO A 244 -24.03 17.87 -3.23
N PRO A 245 -24.80 17.84 -2.11
CA PRO A 245 -24.72 16.81 -1.09
C PRO A 245 -25.04 15.43 -1.68
N PRO A 246 -24.38 14.35 -1.23
CA PRO A 246 -24.60 13.03 -1.79
C PRO A 246 -26.01 12.51 -1.50
N VAL A 247 -26.71 12.14 -2.55
CA VAL A 247 -27.99 11.44 -2.47
C VAL A 247 -27.75 10.07 -1.83
N ALA A 248 -28.46 9.80 -0.75
CA ALA A 248 -28.38 8.55 -0.02
C ALA A 248 -28.94 7.39 -0.88
N THR A 249 -28.07 6.55 -1.39
CA THR A 249 -28.43 5.24 -1.93
C THR A 249 -28.11 4.17 -0.88
N ALA A 250 -29.16 3.51 -0.40
CA ALA A 250 -29.09 2.42 0.55
C ALA A 250 -28.27 1.25 -0.03
N SER A 251 -27.12 0.98 0.56
CA SER A 251 -26.27 -0.15 0.20
C SER A 251 -26.65 -1.41 0.99
N ILE A 252 -26.36 -2.57 0.43
CA ILE A 252 -26.62 -3.93 0.97
C ILE A 252 -26.09 -4.14 2.41
N PHE A 253 -25.34 -3.19 2.97
CA PHE A 253 -24.81 -3.20 4.33
C PHE A 253 -25.74 -2.61 5.41
N GLU A 254 -26.96 -2.12 5.08
CA GLU A 254 -27.87 -1.52 6.06
C GLU A 254 -28.63 -2.52 6.96
N ARG A 255 -28.42 -3.81 6.86
CA ARG A 255 -29.13 -4.81 7.68
C ARG A 255 -28.43 -5.17 8.99
N ARG A 256 -27.91 -4.23 9.76
CA ARG A 256 -27.63 -4.45 11.20
C ARG A 256 -27.37 -3.15 11.97
N LYS A 257 -28.36 -2.26 12.02
CA LYS A 257 -28.41 -1.23 13.06
C LYS A 257 -28.98 -1.85 14.36
N LYS A 258 -28.14 -2.57 15.11
CA LYS A 258 -28.26 -2.64 16.56
C LYS A 258 -27.02 -1.91 17.09
N SER A 259 -27.24 -0.90 17.96
CA SER A 259 -26.18 -0.22 18.70
C SER A 259 -25.35 -1.26 19.46
N ARG A 260 -24.27 -1.74 18.84
CA ARG A 260 -23.33 -2.65 19.50
C ARG A 260 -22.44 -1.83 20.40
N VAL A 261 -22.53 -2.04 21.69
CA VAL A 261 -21.48 -1.62 22.63
C VAL A 261 -20.25 -2.45 22.29
N LEU A 262 -19.14 -1.82 21.91
CA LEU A 262 -17.87 -2.50 21.68
C LEU A 262 -17.52 -3.34 22.91
N ARG A 263 -17.43 -4.66 22.76
CA ARG A 263 -16.88 -5.51 23.82
C ARG A 263 -15.43 -5.14 24.04
N ASP A 264 -15.06 -4.97 25.29
CA ASP A 264 -13.70 -4.59 25.63
C ASP A 264 -12.76 -5.78 25.29
N PRO A 265 -11.79 -5.63 24.37
CA PRO A 265 -10.83 -6.69 24.08
C PRO A 265 -9.98 -7.05 25.30
N ASP A 266 -9.98 -6.21 26.36
CA ASP A 266 -9.35 -6.52 27.63
C ASP A 266 -10.15 -7.51 28.49
N ALA A 267 -11.46 -7.66 28.25
CA ALA A 267 -12.30 -8.65 28.93
C ALA A 267 -11.85 -10.11 28.69
N ALA A 268 -11.07 -10.36 27.64
CA ALA A 268 -10.48 -11.67 27.36
C ALA A 268 -9.34 -12.07 28.31
N SER A 269 -8.88 -11.18 29.21
CA SER A 269 -7.84 -11.50 30.21
C SER A 269 -8.29 -12.55 31.24
N SER A 270 -9.59 -12.77 31.41
CA SER A 270 -10.15 -13.73 32.35
C SER A 270 -10.78 -14.97 31.71
N VAL A 271 -10.90 -14.97 30.35
CA VAL A 271 -11.47 -16.10 29.61
C VAL A 271 -10.34 -17.09 29.29
N VAL A 272 -10.57 -18.37 29.60
CA VAL A 272 -9.82 -19.53 29.20
C VAL A 272 -9.09 -19.26 27.87
N ARG A 273 -7.74 -19.33 27.88
CA ARG A 273 -6.90 -19.14 26.68
C ARG A 273 -7.51 -19.94 25.53
N SER A 274 -7.97 -19.28 24.50
CA SER A 274 -8.55 -19.94 23.31
C SER A 274 -7.53 -20.93 22.74
N GLY A 275 -7.96 -21.98 22.07
CA GLY A 275 -7.05 -22.92 21.40
C GLY A 275 -6.03 -22.18 20.53
N LEU A 276 -6.49 -21.16 19.77
CA LEU A 276 -5.63 -20.31 18.97
C LEU A 276 -4.55 -19.57 19.78
N ALA A 277 -4.89 -19.02 20.95
CA ALA A 277 -3.89 -18.36 21.80
C ALA A 277 -2.82 -19.32 22.28
N LYS A 278 -3.19 -20.58 22.60
CA LYS A 278 -2.22 -21.62 22.96
C LYS A 278 -1.30 -22.00 21.81
N GLU A 279 -1.82 -22.11 20.60
CA GLU A 279 -1.02 -22.42 19.41
C GLU A 279 -0.05 -21.30 19.07
N ILE A 280 -0.47 -20.03 19.21
CA ILE A 280 0.44 -18.88 19.05
C ILE A 280 1.51 -18.87 20.14
N ASP A 281 1.14 -19.09 21.41
CA ASP A 281 2.11 -19.18 22.51
C ASP A 281 3.13 -20.32 22.28
N GLN A 282 2.68 -21.47 21.76
CA GLN A 282 3.54 -22.59 21.43
C GLN A 282 4.49 -22.24 20.28
N LEU A 283 3.98 -21.69 19.17
CA LEU A 283 4.79 -21.24 18.03
C LEU A 283 5.85 -20.23 18.47
N VAL A 284 5.46 -19.21 19.23
CA VAL A 284 6.38 -18.17 19.73
C VAL A 284 7.40 -18.75 20.69
N GLY A 285 6.99 -19.69 21.57
CA GLY A 285 7.89 -20.42 22.46
C GLY A 285 8.91 -21.26 21.69
N ASP A 286 8.53 -21.92 20.60
CA ASP A 286 9.44 -22.64 19.72
C ASP A 286 10.45 -21.70 19.06
N LEU A 287 10.01 -20.54 18.57
CA LEU A 287 10.90 -19.54 17.99
C LEU A 287 11.95 -19.02 18.97
N TYR A 288 11.59 -18.84 20.24
CA TYR A 288 12.56 -18.52 21.31
C TYR A 288 13.53 -19.68 21.56
N ARG A 289 13.03 -20.92 21.63
CA ARG A 289 13.89 -22.11 21.84
C ARG A 289 14.87 -22.33 20.69
N GLN A 290 14.47 -22.05 19.48
CA GLN A 290 15.29 -22.15 18.26
C GLN A 290 16.23 -20.96 18.05
N GLY A 291 16.20 -19.94 18.93
CA GLY A 291 16.99 -18.71 18.78
C GLY A 291 16.54 -17.80 17.62
N GLN A 292 15.38 -18.07 17.02
CA GLN A 292 14.80 -17.21 15.97
C GLN A 292 14.24 -15.93 16.57
N LEU A 293 13.82 -15.92 17.83
CA LEU A 293 13.55 -14.75 18.66
C LEU A 293 14.62 -14.62 19.72
N GLY A 294 15.15 -13.41 19.93
CA GLY A 294 16.17 -13.13 20.95
C GLY A 294 15.55 -13.04 22.34
N ARG A 295 16.31 -13.39 23.37
CA ARG A 295 15.86 -13.30 24.77
C ARG A 295 15.57 -11.86 25.22
N ASP A 296 16.14 -10.86 24.55
CA ASP A 296 15.91 -9.44 24.78
C ASP A 296 14.70 -8.89 24.01
N GLU A 297 14.01 -9.75 23.27
CA GLU A 297 12.82 -9.39 22.50
C GLU A 297 11.54 -9.77 23.26
N ARG A 298 10.52 -8.94 23.13
CA ARG A 298 9.18 -9.19 23.65
C ARG A 298 8.16 -9.04 22.54
N CYS A 299 7.13 -9.86 22.58
CA CYS A 299 6.08 -9.88 21.55
C CYS A 299 4.72 -9.56 22.14
N ALA A 300 3.84 -9.03 21.29
CA ALA A 300 2.41 -8.94 21.57
C ALA A 300 1.61 -9.39 20.36
N TRP A 301 0.55 -10.15 20.60
CA TRP A 301 -0.35 -10.66 19.58
C TRP A 301 -1.79 -10.43 20.00
N MET A 302 -2.55 -9.75 19.13
CA MET A 302 -3.97 -9.54 19.31
C MET A 302 -4.70 -10.00 18.06
N VAL A 303 -5.80 -10.73 18.23
CA VAL A 303 -6.72 -11.10 17.14
C VAL A 303 -8.15 -10.86 17.62
N TYR A 304 -8.95 -10.25 16.77
CA TYR A 304 -10.33 -9.89 17.08
C TYR A 304 -11.22 -10.11 15.86
N ASP A 305 -12.27 -10.91 16.01
CA ASP A 305 -13.31 -11.08 15.01
C ASP A 305 -14.17 -9.80 14.98
N VAL A 306 -13.98 -8.96 13.95
CA VAL A 306 -14.69 -7.68 13.85
C VAL A 306 -16.13 -7.85 13.36
N GLU A 307 -16.47 -8.97 12.74
CA GLU A 307 -17.86 -9.26 12.32
C GLU A 307 -18.73 -9.71 13.48
N ASN A 308 -18.18 -10.58 14.35
CA ASN A 308 -18.92 -11.16 15.46
C ASN A 308 -18.65 -10.44 16.80
N ASP A 309 -17.78 -9.42 16.80
CA ASP A 309 -17.41 -8.62 17.97
C ASP A 309 -16.83 -9.47 19.09
N GLN A 310 -15.82 -10.32 18.75
CA GLN A 310 -15.27 -11.29 19.69
C GLN A 310 -13.73 -11.25 19.76
N PRO A 311 -13.14 -11.12 20.97
CA PRO A 311 -11.71 -11.30 21.15
C PRO A 311 -11.34 -12.78 20.96
N LEU A 312 -10.37 -13.05 20.08
CA LEU A 312 -9.87 -14.40 19.81
C LEU A 312 -8.51 -14.65 20.48
N VAL A 313 -7.64 -13.64 20.49
CA VAL A 313 -6.30 -13.71 21.07
C VAL A 313 -5.98 -12.39 21.78
N ASN A 314 -5.44 -12.49 23.00
CA ASN A 314 -4.86 -11.37 23.73
C ASN A 314 -3.58 -11.83 24.44
N ILE A 315 -2.43 -11.65 23.80
CA ILE A 315 -1.11 -11.93 24.37
C ILE A 315 -0.38 -10.58 24.49
N ASN A 316 -0.06 -10.18 25.72
CA ASN A 316 0.60 -8.92 26.06
C ASN A 316 -0.12 -7.64 25.55
N GLY A 317 -1.42 -7.72 25.27
CA GLY A 317 -2.22 -6.63 24.66
C GLY A 317 -2.26 -5.35 25.49
N ASN A 318 -2.00 -5.41 26.80
CA ASN A 318 -2.02 -4.27 27.72
C ASN A 318 -0.62 -3.73 28.09
N GLN A 319 0.44 -4.28 27.51
CA GLN A 319 1.79 -3.78 27.67
C GLN A 319 2.06 -2.61 26.71
N LEU A 320 2.80 -1.61 27.17
CA LEU A 320 3.22 -0.47 26.33
C LEU A 320 4.39 -0.86 25.43
N PHE A 321 4.23 -0.65 24.13
CA PHE A 321 5.25 -0.80 23.11
C PHE A 321 5.54 0.55 22.44
N GLN A 322 6.68 0.70 21.79
CA GLN A 322 6.89 1.80 20.88
C GLN A 322 5.80 1.77 19.80
N ALA A 323 5.29 2.94 19.44
CA ALA A 323 4.24 3.00 18.42
C ALA A 323 4.79 2.92 16.99
N ALA A 324 6.02 3.39 16.78
CA ALA A 324 6.60 3.55 15.46
C ALA A 324 5.59 4.20 14.47
N SER A 325 5.59 3.80 13.21
CA SER A 325 4.65 4.33 12.22
C SER A 325 3.20 3.82 12.38
N MET A 326 2.94 2.84 13.23
CA MET A 326 1.57 2.40 13.54
C MET A 326 0.73 3.46 14.27
N ILE A 327 1.35 4.56 14.75
CA ILE A 327 0.65 5.71 15.33
C ILE A 327 -0.06 6.58 14.27
N LYS A 328 0.33 6.49 13.00
CA LYS A 328 -0.10 7.41 11.94
C LYS A 328 -1.61 7.40 11.67
N PRO A 329 -2.33 6.27 11.67
CA PRO A 329 -3.79 6.27 11.60
C PRO A 329 -4.46 7.00 12.77
N PHE A 330 -3.85 7.03 13.96
CA PHE A 330 -4.37 7.78 15.10
C PHE A 330 -4.18 9.29 14.92
N VAL A 331 -3.05 9.70 14.33
CA VAL A 331 -2.81 11.10 13.93
C VAL A 331 -3.82 11.52 12.87
N ALA A 332 -4.12 10.66 11.88
CA ALA A 332 -5.16 10.89 10.88
C ALA A 332 -6.55 11.04 11.53
N LEU A 333 -6.88 10.19 12.50
CA LEU A 333 -8.14 10.31 13.24
C LEU A 333 -8.25 11.65 13.98
N ALA A 334 -7.19 12.11 14.66
CA ALA A 334 -7.18 13.41 15.33
C ALA A 334 -7.35 14.57 14.33
N PHE A 335 -6.79 14.46 13.14
CA PHE A 335 -6.97 15.41 12.04
C PHE A 335 -8.43 15.40 11.54
N PHE A 336 -8.99 14.23 11.24
CA PHE A 336 -10.37 14.10 10.78
C PHE A 336 -11.41 14.52 11.82
N HIS A 337 -11.11 14.34 13.09
CA HIS A 337 -11.92 14.92 14.16
C HIS A 337 -12.02 16.44 14.06
N GLN A 338 -10.90 17.12 13.78
CA GLN A 338 -10.89 18.57 13.62
C GLN A 338 -11.57 18.99 12.30
N VAL A 339 -11.49 18.18 11.25
CA VAL A 339 -12.23 18.43 10.00
C VAL A 339 -13.74 18.32 10.21
N GLU A 340 -14.20 17.26 10.89
CA GLU A 340 -15.62 17.06 11.23
C GLU A 340 -16.17 18.18 12.13
N ALA A 341 -15.32 18.70 13.04
CA ALA A 341 -15.65 19.84 13.88
C ALA A 341 -15.59 21.21 13.16
N GLY A 342 -15.33 21.24 11.84
CA GLY A 342 -15.23 22.46 11.04
C GLY A 342 -13.99 23.31 11.33
N LYS A 343 -13.02 22.81 12.09
CA LYS A 343 -11.80 23.55 12.48
C LYS A 343 -10.67 23.41 11.48
N LEU A 344 -10.68 22.39 10.64
CA LEU A 344 -9.73 22.14 9.56
C LEU A 344 -10.48 21.79 8.28
N GLN A 345 -9.82 21.98 7.14
CA GLN A 345 -10.34 21.60 5.82
C GLN A 345 -9.60 20.39 5.28
N TYR A 346 -10.35 19.44 4.73
CA TYR A 346 -9.79 18.30 4.01
C TYR A 346 -9.69 18.62 2.51
N ASN A 347 -8.85 19.61 2.18
CA ASN A 347 -8.56 20.03 0.81
C ASN A 347 -7.57 19.06 0.13
N GLN A 348 -7.27 19.30 -1.15
CA GLN A 348 -6.37 18.46 -1.96
C GLN A 348 -4.98 18.27 -1.31
N LYS A 349 -4.39 19.33 -0.74
CA LYS A 349 -3.09 19.24 -0.05
C LYS A 349 -3.16 18.35 1.19
N ALA A 350 -4.21 18.51 2.00
CA ALA A 350 -4.43 17.69 3.19
C ALA A 350 -4.63 16.21 2.81
N ARG A 351 -5.41 15.93 1.75
CA ARG A 351 -5.58 14.58 1.20
C ARG A 351 -4.25 13.95 0.81
N GLN A 352 -3.43 14.65 0.01
CA GLN A 352 -2.11 14.16 -0.39
C GLN A 352 -1.18 13.90 0.82
N MET A 353 -1.22 14.77 1.84
CA MET A 353 -0.40 14.57 3.04
C MET A 353 -0.87 13.39 3.88
N VAL A 354 -2.17 13.17 4.03
CA VAL A 354 -2.73 12.00 4.73
C VAL A 354 -2.38 10.72 3.97
N GLU A 355 -2.52 10.69 2.64
CA GLU A 355 -2.14 9.55 1.80
C GLU A 355 -0.64 9.25 1.94
N ARG A 356 0.26 10.24 1.78
CA ARG A 356 1.71 10.06 1.98
C ARG A 356 2.06 9.58 3.38
N MET A 357 1.35 10.06 4.40
CA MET A 357 1.55 9.66 5.79
C MET A 357 1.21 8.18 6.02
N ILE A 358 0.10 7.71 5.48
CA ILE A 358 -0.39 6.35 5.71
C ILE A 358 0.28 5.38 4.75
N GLN A 359 0.14 5.58 3.44
CA GLN A 359 0.64 4.70 2.39
C GLN A 359 2.17 4.63 2.39
N ARG A 360 2.85 5.77 2.22
CA ARG A 360 4.32 5.84 2.12
C ARG A 360 5.03 5.99 3.46
N SER A 361 4.26 5.94 4.55
CA SER A 361 4.80 6.12 5.91
C SER A 361 5.64 7.40 6.10
N SER A 362 5.43 8.46 5.28
CA SER A 362 6.22 9.70 5.30
C SER A 362 6.18 10.37 6.68
N ASN A 363 7.36 10.56 7.27
CA ASN A 363 7.52 11.26 8.55
C ASN A 363 7.27 12.76 8.39
N GLU A 364 7.69 13.35 7.27
CA GLU A 364 7.43 14.75 6.92
C GLU A 364 5.92 15.02 6.85
N ALA A 365 5.17 14.18 6.12
CA ALA A 365 3.73 14.28 6.02
C ALA A 365 3.05 14.07 7.38
N THR A 366 3.54 13.14 8.21
CA THR A 366 3.05 12.94 9.59
C THR A 366 3.21 14.21 10.41
N ASN A 367 4.40 14.82 10.39
CA ASN A 367 4.66 16.02 11.14
C ASN A 367 3.87 17.23 10.61
N TRP A 368 3.61 17.27 9.30
CA TRP A 368 2.73 18.27 8.72
C TRP A 368 1.29 18.11 9.26
N VAL A 369 0.72 16.88 9.22
CA VAL A 369 -0.61 16.61 9.75
C VAL A 369 -0.69 16.94 11.24
N MET A 370 0.31 16.53 12.04
CA MET A 370 0.36 16.88 13.46
C MET A 370 0.36 18.39 13.68
N ARG A 371 1.12 19.17 12.87
CA ARG A 371 1.12 20.64 12.96
C ARG A 371 -0.23 21.25 12.66
N GLN A 372 -0.96 20.74 11.65
CA GLN A 372 -2.32 21.20 11.36
C GLN A 372 -3.27 20.99 12.56
N VAL A 373 -3.15 19.86 13.24
CA VAL A 373 -3.95 19.55 14.44
C VAL A 373 -3.56 20.44 15.63
N GLY A 374 -2.37 21.02 15.66
CA GLY A 374 -1.83 21.80 16.78
C GLY A 374 -0.74 21.09 17.59
N GLY A 375 -0.14 20.05 17.03
CA GLY A 375 1.01 19.34 17.60
C GLY A 375 0.66 18.01 18.29
N PRO A 376 1.69 17.25 18.70
CA PRO A 376 1.52 15.92 19.30
C PRO A 376 0.60 15.92 20.54
N ASN A 377 0.77 16.88 21.43
CA ASN A 377 -0.02 16.99 22.66
C ASN A 377 -1.51 17.26 22.36
N VAL A 378 -1.83 18.01 21.30
CA VAL A 378 -3.22 18.24 20.88
C VAL A 378 -3.80 16.97 20.29
N CYS A 379 -3.05 16.25 19.44
CA CYS A 379 -3.47 14.92 18.96
C CYS A 379 -3.81 13.99 20.15
N ALA A 380 -2.90 13.88 21.13
CA ALA A 380 -3.11 13.05 22.32
C ALA A 380 -4.35 13.47 23.12
N ARG A 381 -4.59 14.78 23.26
CA ARG A 381 -5.75 15.32 23.98
C ARG A 381 -7.05 14.99 23.27
N ILE A 382 -7.11 15.14 21.94
CA ILE A 382 -8.27 14.78 21.13
C ILE A 382 -8.59 13.30 21.29
N LEU A 383 -7.59 12.44 21.15
CA LEU A 383 -7.80 10.99 21.27
C LEU A 383 -8.29 10.59 22.66
N ARG A 384 -7.69 11.14 23.71
CA ARG A 384 -8.07 10.83 25.09
C ARG A 384 -9.44 11.38 25.44
N GLY A 385 -9.73 12.63 25.07
CA GLY A 385 -10.97 13.32 25.45
C GLY A 385 -12.18 12.79 24.69
N ASN A 386 -12.06 12.56 23.38
CA ASN A 386 -13.21 12.20 22.54
C ASN A 386 -13.31 10.69 22.29
N TYR A 387 -12.20 9.96 22.39
CA TYR A 387 -12.13 8.52 22.10
C TYR A 387 -11.47 7.72 23.24
N GLY A 388 -11.64 8.16 24.50
CA GLY A 388 -11.00 7.54 25.68
C GLY A 388 -11.39 6.07 25.90
N ARG A 389 -12.55 5.61 25.37
CA ARG A 389 -12.90 4.19 25.35
C ARG A 389 -12.03 3.36 24.40
N ILE A 390 -11.44 3.98 23.38
CA ILE A 390 -10.53 3.35 22.40
C ILE A 390 -9.08 3.50 22.88
N PHE A 391 -8.64 4.72 23.19
CA PHE A 391 -7.26 5.06 23.50
C PHE A 391 -7.04 5.16 25.02
N LYS A 392 -6.89 4.00 25.67
CA LYS A 392 -6.72 3.93 27.13
C LYS A 392 -5.31 4.33 27.60
N LYS A 393 -4.27 3.92 26.84
CA LYS A 393 -2.86 4.14 27.21
C LYS A 393 -1.99 4.67 26.06
N THR A 394 -2.60 5.12 24.96
CA THR A 394 -1.87 5.72 23.82
C THR A 394 -1.20 7.02 24.22
N GLN A 395 0.07 7.17 23.89
CA GLN A 395 0.92 8.33 24.15
C GLN A 395 1.46 8.90 22.83
N ILE A 396 1.04 10.11 22.46
CA ILE A 396 1.61 10.90 21.37
C ILE A 396 2.27 12.11 22.02
N VAL A 397 3.59 12.07 22.17
CA VAL A 397 4.34 13.04 22.97
C VAL A 397 5.41 13.79 22.16
N GLU A 398 5.67 13.34 20.92
CA GLU A 398 6.71 13.94 20.08
C GLU A 398 6.32 13.94 18.60
N TYR A 399 6.85 14.91 17.85
CA TYR A 399 6.94 14.80 16.40
C TYR A 399 7.90 13.67 16.02
N ILE A 400 7.77 13.17 14.79
CA ILE A 400 8.71 12.14 14.31
C ILE A 400 10.05 12.83 13.99
N PRO A 401 11.15 12.53 14.68
CA PRO A 401 12.44 13.16 14.43
C PRO A 401 13.02 12.83 13.06
N VAL A 402 13.95 13.64 12.60
CA VAL A 402 14.75 13.35 11.41
C VAL A 402 15.46 12.00 11.62
N GLY A 403 15.44 11.14 10.58
CA GLY A 403 15.97 9.76 10.68
C GLY A 403 15.05 8.78 11.40
N GLY A 404 13.81 9.16 11.74
CA GLY A 404 12.78 8.25 12.25
C GLY A 404 13.02 7.67 13.64
N LYS A 405 13.97 8.18 14.41
CA LYS A 405 14.30 7.70 15.76
C LYS A 405 13.23 8.10 16.79
N THR A 406 11.99 7.61 16.60
CA THR A 406 10.83 7.89 17.46
C THR A 406 10.61 6.73 18.43
N TYR A 407 10.95 6.93 19.70
CA TYR A 407 10.84 5.90 20.73
C TYR A 407 9.90 6.29 21.87
N ARG A 408 9.47 7.54 21.94
CA ARG A 408 8.68 8.09 23.04
C ARG A 408 7.17 7.97 22.80
N ASN A 409 6.73 7.96 21.53
CA ASN A 409 5.35 7.66 21.21
C ASN A 409 5.09 6.18 21.50
N LYS A 410 4.10 5.88 22.35
CA LYS A 410 3.82 4.50 22.80
C LYS A 410 2.34 4.18 22.70
N VAL A 411 2.05 2.89 22.46
CA VAL A 411 0.68 2.36 22.36
C VAL A 411 0.63 0.98 23.02
N ILE A 412 -0.52 0.61 23.57
CA ILE A 412 -0.81 -0.78 23.92
C ILE A 412 -1.52 -1.46 22.73
N PRO A 413 -1.22 -2.73 22.41
CA PRO A 413 -1.86 -3.46 21.30
C PRO A 413 -3.39 -3.46 21.34
N SER A 414 -3.99 -3.46 22.53
CA SER A 414 -5.44 -3.37 22.70
C SER A 414 -6.04 -2.05 22.16
N ASP A 415 -5.29 -0.93 22.19
CA ASP A 415 -5.76 0.34 21.62
C ASP A 415 -5.85 0.26 20.10
N TYR A 416 -4.92 -0.46 19.43
CA TYR A 416 -5.02 -0.71 18.00
C TYR A 416 -6.25 -1.54 17.65
N VAL A 417 -6.53 -2.62 18.39
CA VAL A 417 -7.70 -3.47 18.15
C VAL A 417 -8.99 -2.68 18.33
N ARG A 418 -9.10 -1.88 19.39
CA ARG A 418 -10.28 -1.02 19.62
C ARG A 418 -10.48 0.00 18.49
N PHE A 419 -9.38 0.61 18.02
CA PHE A 419 -9.42 1.52 16.87
C PHE A 419 -9.87 0.80 15.59
N LEU A 420 -9.28 -0.36 15.27
CA LEU A 420 -9.62 -1.14 14.08
C LEU A 420 -11.08 -1.61 14.11
N SER A 421 -11.57 -2.05 15.27
CA SER A 421 -12.99 -2.43 15.43
C SER A 421 -13.93 -1.24 15.24
N ALA A 422 -13.61 -0.08 15.84
CA ALA A 422 -14.40 1.14 15.64
C ALA A 422 -14.36 1.64 14.19
N LEU A 423 -13.22 1.48 13.52
CA LEU A 423 -13.04 1.77 12.09
C LEU A 423 -13.88 0.84 11.22
N TRP A 424 -13.90 -0.46 11.53
CA TRP A 424 -14.73 -1.45 10.84
C TRP A 424 -16.22 -1.14 10.99
N ASP A 425 -16.66 -0.77 12.17
CA ASP A 425 -18.05 -0.39 12.48
C ASP A 425 -18.45 1.00 11.96
N MET A 426 -17.56 1.71 11.26
CA MET A 426 -17.80 3.08 10.76
C MET A 426 -18.14 4.09 11.88
N LYS A 427 -17.62 3.91 13.09
CA LYS A 427 -17.89 4.74 14.27
C LYS A 427 -16.93 5.91 14.45
N LEU A 428 -15.95 6.07 13.56
CA LEU A 428 -14.96 7.14 13.62
C LEU A 428 -15.24 8.20 12.55
N PRO A 429 -14.89 9.47 12.79
CA PRO A 429 -14.89 10.50 11.76
C PRO A 429 -14.14 10.03 10.52
N TYR A 430 -14.72 10.27 9.35
CA TYR A 430 -14.11 9.90 8.08
C TYR A 430 -13.69 8.42 7.98
N SER A 431 -14.43 7.49 8.62
CA SER A 431 -14.11 6.06 8.60
C SER A 431 -13.94 5.50 7.18
N LYS A 432 -14.77 5.94 6.21
CA LYS A 432 -14.61 5.53 4.80
C LYS A 432 -13.24 5.94 4.26
N GLU A 433 -12.84 7.17 4.53
CA GLU A 433 -11.57 7.73 4.06
C GLU A 433 -10.36 7.10 4.78
N LEU A 434 -10.46 6.88 6.10
CA LEU A 434 -9.44 6.15 6.85
C LEU A 434 -9.24 4.73 6.30
N ARG A 435 -10.32 4.00 6.01
CA ARG A 435 -10.25 2.68 5.37
C ARG A 435 -9.62 2.77 3.99
N ARG A 436 -10.03 3.76 3.18
CA ARG A 436 -9.46 3.99 1.85
C ARG A 436 -7.94 4.17 1.91
N VAL A 437 -7.44 5.07 2.75
CA VAL A 437 -5.99 5.35 2.81
C VAL A 437 -5.19 4.20 3.43
N MET A 438 -5.80 3.39 4.32
CA MET A 438 -5.17 2.20 4.89
C MET A 438 -5.21 1.00 3.93
N ALA A 439 -6.04 1.03 2.88
CA ALA A 439 -6.10 0.02 1.82
C ALA A 439 -5.23 0.36 0.61
N LEU A 440 -4.63 1.56 0.56
CA LEU A 440 -3.71 1.90 -0.51
C LEU A 440 -2.51 0.92 -0.52
N PRO A 441 -2.01 0.54 -1.70
CA PRO A 441 -0.85 -0.33 -1.80
C PRO A 441 0.30 0.16 -0.94
N GLY A 442 0.90 -0.73 -0.17
CA GLY A 442 1.99 -0.40 0.75
C GLY A 442 2.58 -1.65 1.39
N SER A 443 3.57 -1.46 2.25
CA SER A 443 4.19 -2.57 2.98
C SER A 443 3.21 -3.17 3.99
N ASP A 444 3.20 -4.49 4.09
CA ASP A 444 2.50 -5.22 5.15
C ASP A 444 3.32 -6.41 5.68
N ARG A 445 2.90 -6.93 6.83
CA ARG A 445 3.50 -8.11 7.47
C ARG A 445 2.44 -9.10 7.95
N ILE A 446 1.17 -8.85 7.62
CA ILE A 446 0.04 -9.67 8.04
C ILE A 446 -0.67 -10.37 6.86
N TYR A 447 -0.30 -10.06 5.61
CA TYR A 447 -0.92 -10.61 4.41
C TYR A 447 0.07 -11.13 3.37
N GLN A 448 0.94 -10.25 2.82
CA GLN A 448 1.92 -10.65 1.79
C GLN A 448 2.83 -11.76 2.31
N GLY A 449 3.02 -12.81 1.52
CA GLY A 449 3.84 -13.96 1.91
C GLY A 449 3.20 -14.87 2.97
N THR A 450 1.90 -14.77 3.21
CA THR A 450 1.12 -15.67 4.08
C THR A 450 0.30 -16.68 3.28
N THR A 451 -0.42 -17.57 3.99
CA THR A 451 -1.38 -18.52 3.40
C THR A 451 -2.79 -17.94 3.26
N ILE A 452 -2.98 -16.68 3.56
CA ILE A 452 -4.27 -15.99 3.43
C ILE A 452 -4.63 -15.88 1.96
N PRO A 453 -5.89 -16.15 1.56
CA PRO A 453 -6.27 -16.23 0.15
C PRO A 453 -6.10 -14.87 -0.54
N LYS A 454 -5.65 -14.96 -1.77
CA LYS A 454 -5.62 -13.81 -2.67
C LYS A 454 -7.00 -13.17 -2.81
N GLY A 455 -7.03 -11.84 -3.04
CA GLY A 455 -8.27 -11.06 -3.05
C GLY A 455 -8.79 -10.70 -1.65
N THR A 456 -8.00 -10.93 -0.59
CA THR A 456 -8.30 -10.41 0.75
C THR A 456 -8.11 -8.90 0.77
N LEU A 457 -9.14 -8.16 1.23
CA LEU A 457 -8.99 -6.72 1.49
C LEU A 457 -8.16 -6.53 2.76
N VAL A 458 -7.14 -5.68 2.65
CA VAL A 458 -6.21 -5.40 3.76
C VAL A 458 -6.21 -3.90 4.07
N TYR A 459 -6.48 -3.56 5.31
CA TYR A 459 -6.44 -2.20 5.82
C TYR A 459 -5.39 -2.14 6.91
N ASN A 460 -4.14 -1.83 6.58
CA ASN A 460 -3.06 -1.96 7.55
C ASN A 460 -2.17 -0.73 7.70
N LYS A 461 -1.34 -0.77 8.73
CA LYS A 461 -0.20 0.13 8.90
C LYS A 461 0.95 -0.57 9.60
N THR A 462 2.06 -0.71 8.88
CA THR A 462 3.33 -1.21 9.44
C THR A 462 4.00 -0.18 10.35
N GLY A 463 4.84 -0.68 11.26
CA GLY A 463 5.71 0.13 12.09
C GLY A 463 7.10 -0.47 12.24
N SER A 464 8.14 0.34 12.01
CA SER A 464 9.53 -0.07 12.13
C SER A 464 10.36 0.99 12.85
N THR A 465 11.22 0.56 13.76
CA THR A 465 12.35 1.30 14.32
C THR A 465 13.54 0.37 14.47
N ALA A 466 14.70 0.88 14.84
CA ALA A 466 15.85 0.01 15.16
C ALA A 466 15.58 -1.00 16.28
N ARG A 467 14.42 -0.90 16.97
CA ARG A 467 14.04 -1.74 18.11
C ARG A 467 12.68 -2.37 17.98
N LEU A 468 11.87 -2.03 16.98
CA LEU A 468 10.50 -2.51 16.82
C LEU A 468 10.21 -2.91 15.39
N CYS A 469 9.58 -4.06 15.23
CA CYS A 469 8.92 -4.54 14.03
C CYS A 469 7.45 -4.84 14.38
N GLY A 470 6.51 -4.22 13.69
CA GLY A 470 5.10 -4.45 13.96
C GLY A 470 4.22 -4.16 12.75
N ASP A 471 3.01 -4.70 12.80
CA ASP A 471 1.93 -4.40 11.89
C ASP A 471 0.59 -4.48 12.61
N MET A 472 -0.37 -3.67 12.19
CA MET A 472 -1.75 -3.71 12.67
C MET A 472 -2.70 -3.48 11.52
N GLY A 473 -3.77 -4.27 11.44
CA GLY A 473 -4.73 -4.09 10.35
C GLY A 473 -5.96 -4.97 10.47
N ILE A 474 -6.87 -4.76 9.51
CA ILE A 474 -8.05 -5.59 9.30
C ILE A 474 -7.81 -6.39 8.02
N LEU A 475 -8.04 -7.69 8.12
CA LEU A 475 -8.05 -8.61 6.99
C LEU A 475 -9.51 -9.03 6.75
N ALA A 476 -10.01 -8.76 5.54
CA ALA A 476 -11.35 -9.17 5.12
C ALA A 476 -11.23 -10.15 3.94
N PRO A 477 -11.10 -11.46 4.22
CA PRO A 477 -11.00 -12.49 3.19
C PRO A 477 -12.25 -12.53 2.30
N PRO A 478 -12.14 -12.99 1.05
CA PRO A 478 -13.30 -13.10 0.17
C PRO A 478 -14.34 -14.07 0.76
N PRO A 479 -15.65 -13.84 0.55
CA PRO A 479 -16.73 -14.66 1.16
C PRO A 479 -16.57 -16.16 0.92
N LYS A 480 -16.07 -16.57 -0.25
CA LYS A 480 -15.80 -17.97 -0.60
C LYS A 480 -14.74 -18.64 0.28
N SER A 481 -13.96 -17.89 1.03
CA SER A 481 -12.93 -18.45 1.93
C SER A 481 -13.51 -19.06 3.20
N GLY A 482 -14.75 -18.73 3.57
CA GLY A 482 -15.40 -19.17 4.81
C GLY A 482 -14.88 -18.47 6.08
N ALA A 483 -13.88 -17.60 6.00
CA ALA A 483 -13.36 -16.86 7.15
C ALA A 483 -14.04 -15.49 7.27
N PRO A 484 -14.37 -15.02 8.51
CA PRO A 484 -14.88 -13.67 8.75
C PRO A 484 -13.76 -12.62 8.58
N ALA A 485 -14.15 -11.35 8.49
CA ALA A 485 -13.18 -10.27 8.65
C ALA A 485 -12.69 -10.20 10.11
N TYR A 486 -11.39 -10.00 10.29
CA TYR A 486 -10.77 -9.92 11.60
C TYR A 486 -9.68 -8.84 11.67
N ALA A 487 -9.51 -8.26 12.84
CA ALA A 487 -8.37 -7.39 13.14
C ALA A 487 -7.23 -8.22 13.70
N MET A 488 -6.00 -7.89 13.28
CA MET A 488 -4.78 -8.49 13.79
C MET A 488 -3.77 -7.41 14.14
N VAL A 489 -3.06 -7.61 15.25
CA VAL A 489 -1.90 -6.81 15.67
C VAL A 489 -0.77 -7.74 16.04
N GLY A 490 0.39 -7.57 15.40
CA GLY A 490 1.63 -8.26 15.72
C GLY A 490 2.74 -7.26 16.00
N VAL A 491 3.39 -7.36 17.16
CA VAL A 491 4.47 -6.47 17.56
C VAL A 491 5.61 -7.28 18.16
N ILE A 492 6.82 -7.04 17.69
CA ILE A 492 8.07 -7.57 18.25
C ILE A 492 8.99 -6.40 18.56
N GLU A 493 9.37 -6.24 19.81
CA GLU A 493 10.21 -5.14 20.30
C GLU A 493 11.39 -5.69 21.07
N ARG A 494 12.57 -5.07 20.89
CA ARG A 494 13.80 -5.43 21.61
C ARG A 494 14.31 -4.27 22.47
N GLY A 495 15.13 -4.60 23.46
CA GLY A 495 15.66 -3.63 24.41
C GLY A 495 16.72 -2.70 23.82
N SER A 496 17.52 -3.19 22.86
CA SER A 496 18.64 -2.48 22.23
C SER A 496 18.45 -2.35 20.70
N ASN A 497 19.21 -1.47 20.05
CA ASN A 497 19.18 -1.34 18.60
C ASN A 497 19.68 -2.62 17.93
N ALA A 498 19.06 -3.02 16.82
CA ALA A 498 19.56 -4.10 15.99
C ALA A 498 20.90 -3.70 15.35
N SER A 499 21.90 -4.56 15.45
CA SER A 499 23.21 -4.35 14.82
C SER A 499 23.12 -4.47 13.30
N ASP A 500 22.33 -5.43 12.81
CA ASP A 500 21.96 -5.60 11.40
C ASP A 500 20.45 -5.38 11.29
N TYR A 501 20.07 -4.11 11.08
CA TYR A 501 18.68 -3.70 11.02
C TYR A 501 17.92 -4.38 9.87
N SER A 502 18.48 -4.38 8.67
CA SER A 502 17.79 -4.90 7.47
C SER A 502 17.46 -6.39 7.61
N SER A 503 18.42 -7.18 8.06
CA SER A 503 18.21 -8.60 8.30
C SER A 503 17.27 -8.87 9.50
N TRP A 504 17.40 -8.06 10.57
CA TRP A 504 16.54 -8.18 11.74
C TRP A 504 15.08 -7.89 11.41
N ILE A 505 14.79 -6.77 10.75
CA ILE A 505 13.40 -6.35 10.43
C ILE A 505 12.72 -7.35 9.50
N ARG A 506 13.44 -7.88 8.50
CA ARG A 506 12.96 -8.92 7.60
C ARG A 506 12.61 -10.20 8.36
N ARG A 507 13.53 -10.72 9.20
CA ARG A 507 13.27 -11.93 10.02
C ARG A 507 12.07 -11.75 10.95
N ARG A 508 11.89 -10.58 11.57
CA ARG A 508 10.74 -10.32 12.46
C ARG A 508 9.44 -10.13 11.68
N GLY A 509 9.50 -9.52 10.49
CA GLY A 509 8.37 -9.50 9.55
C GLY A 509 7.90 -10.91 9.19
N ASN A 510 8.83 -11.83 8.89
CA ASN A 510 8.49 -13.23 8.57
C ASN A 510 7.85 -13.96 9.76
N ILE A 511 8.25 -13.68 10.99
CA ILE A 511 7.59 -14.24 12.18
C ILE A 511 6.14 -13.73 12.28
N ILE A 512 5.90 -12.44 12.01
CA ILE A 512 4.53 -11.89 11.99
C ILE A 512 3.70 -12.61 10.92
N ARG A 513 4.25 -12.86 9.72
CA ARG A 513 3.59 -13.61 8.65
C ARG A 513 3.26 -15.06 9.04
N GLN A 514 4.17 -15.73 9.74
CA GLN A 514 3.93 -17.09 10.26
C GLN A 514 2.75 -17.11 11.22
N VAL A 515 2.73 -16.18 12.19
CA VAL A 515 1.60 -16.05 13.12
C VAL A 515 0.32 -15.71 12.39
N SER A 516 0.36 -14.81 11.40
CA SER A 516 -0.82 -14.45 10.61
C SER A 516 -1.37 -15.64 9.80
N SER A 517 -0.49 -16.47 9.22
CA SER A 517 -0.89 -17.69 8.52
C SER A 517 -1.59 -18.69 9.46
N LEU A 518 -1.05 -18.86 10.68
CA LEU A 518 -1.64 -19.71 11.72
C LEU A 518 -3.03 -19.17 12.13
N VAL A 519 -3.14 -17.87 12.37
CA VAL A 519 -4.40 -17.20 12.72
C VAL A 519 -5.47 -17.45 11.65
N TYR A 520 -5.15 -17.24 10.39
CA TYR A 520 -6.09 -17.46 9.29
C TYR A 520 -6.54 -18.91 9.22
N LYS A 521 -5.61 -19.87 9.29
CA LYS A 521 -5.91 -21.31 9.28
C LYS A 521 -6.93 -21.67 10.37
N GLU A 522 -6.71 -21.19 11.59
CA GLU A 522 -7.56 -21.52 12.74
C GLU A 522 -8.93 -20.81 12.71
N ILE A 523 -8.99 -19.56 12.24
CA ILE A 523 -10.25 -18.84 12.06
C ILE A 523 -11.13 -19.55 11.02
N ARG A 524 -10.54 -19.99 9.91
CA ARG A 524 -11.25 -20.70 8.86
C ARG A 524 -11.80 -22.05 9.35
N ASN A 525 -11.04 -22.80 10.14
CA ASN A 525 -11.40 -24.15 10.59
C ASN A 525 -12.49 -24.16 11.68
N LYS A 526 -12.80 -23.03 12.30
CA LYS A 526 -13.83 -22.90 13.36
C LYS A 526 -15.24 -22.67 12.83
N ARG A 527 -15.41 -22.63 11.54
CA ARG A 527 -16.71 -22.64 10.83
C ARG A 527 -16.88 -23.96 10.09
#